data_7eaedde471e90d49a7b768cbf597d73e
#
_entry.id   7eaedde471e90d49a7b768cbf597d73e
#
_cell.length_a   1.000
_cell.length_b   1.000
_cell.length_c   1.000
_cell.angle_alpha   90.00
_cell.angle_beta   90.00
_cell.angle_gamma   90.00
#
_symmetry.space_group_name_H-M   'P 1'
#
loop_
_entity.id
_entity.type
_entity.pdbx_description
1 polymer ?
#
loop_
_entity_poly.entity_id
_entity_poly.type
_entity_poly.pdbx_seq_one_letter_code
_entity_poly.pdbx_strand_id
1 'polypeptide(L)'
;MKGKYPMLNLLVLIFISFTMVETANAQHENRKFRIAKIEVYPQYLEEYKAALTEHAKDAVLLEPGVLALQAVYDKFNPLNVTVFEVYANEEAYQIHLKTKHFLKYKNGTLKMVKSLDLVEVAPIGIEIKKVLTQ
;
A
#
# COMPACT_ATOMS: atom_id res chain seq x y z
N MET A 1 -23.65 -50.67 -18.79
CA MET A 1 -22.34 -50.16 -18.29
C MET A 1 -22.60 -49.09 -17.25
N LYS A 2 -22.38 -49.35 -15.99
CA LYS A 2 -22.55 -48.40 -14.89
C LYS A 2 -21.20 -47.73 -14.66
N GLY A 3 -21.15 -46.40 -14.83
CA GLY A 3 -19.94 -45.63 -14.69
C GLY A 3 -19.37 -45.65 -13.24
N LYS A 4 -18.10 -46.01 -13.12
CA LYS A 4 -17.41 -46.37 -11.87
C LYS A 4 -16.68 -45.17 -11.18
N TYR A 5 -16.89 -43.89 -11.53
CA TYR A 5 -16.05 -42.82 -11.00
C TYR A 5 -16.76 -41.52 -10.56
N PRO A 6 -17.80 -41.56 -9.70
CA PRO A 6 -18.28 -40.29 -9.12
C PRO A 6 -17.45 -39.79 -7.91
N MET A 7 -16.70 -40.67 -7.21
CA MET A 7 -15.97 -40.31 -5.99
C MET A 7 -14.61 -39.60 -6.25
N LEU A 8 -13.95 -39.94 -7.37
CA LEU A 8 -12.64 -39.40 -7.67
C LEU A 8 -12.71 -37.90 -8.03
N ASN A 9 -13.75 -37.48 -8.74
CA ASN A 9 -13.97 -36.09 -9.12
C ASN A 9 -14.31 -35.17 -7.92
N LEU A 10 -15.00 -35.71 -6.91
CA LEU A 10 -15.33 -34.97 -5.70
C LEU A 10 -14.10 -34.70 -4.81
N LEU A 11 -13.20 -35.68 -4.72
CA LEU A 11 -11.94 -35.53 -3.97
C LEU A 11 -11.00 -34.53 -4.62
N VAL A 12 -10.91 -34.47 -5.96
CA VAL A 12 -10.09 -33.48 -6.68
C VAL A 12 -10.62 -32.08 -6.50
N LEU A 13 -11.94 -31.86 -6.50
CA LEU A 13 -12.55 -30.56 -6.25
C LEU A 13 -12.32 -30.05 -4.82
N ILE A 14 -12.35 -30.93 -3.83
CA ILE A 14 -12.06 -30.57 -2.43
C ILE A 14 -10.57 -30.21 -2.25
N PHE A 15 -9.66 -30.88 -2.95
CA PHE A 15 -8.23 -30.61 -2.87
C PHE A 15 -7.86 -29.27 -3.51
N ILE A 16 -8.50 -28.88 -4.62
CA ILE A 16 -8.28 -27.59 -5.30
C ILE A 16 -8.82 -26.43 -4.44
N SER A 17 -9.94 -26.60 -3.73
CA SER A 17 -10.47 -25.55 -2.86
C SER A 17 -9.63 -25.32 -1.60
N PHE A 18 -8.93 -26.33 -1.09
CA PHE A 18 -8.06 -26.18 0.08
C PHE A 18 -6.76 -25.45 -0.22
N THR A 19 -6.17 -25.64 -1.41
CA THR A 19 -4.93 -24.94 -1.81
C THR A 19 -5.12 -23.45 -2.08
N MET A 20 -6.34 -23.02 -2.46
CA MET A 20 -6.63 -21.58 -2.71
C MET A 20 -6.71 -20.74 -1.43
N VAL A 21 -7.06 -21.34 -0.30
CA VAL A 21 -7.16 -20.62 0.98
C VAL A 21 -5.76 -20.33 1.57
N GLU A 22 -4.82 -21.25 1.43
CA GLU A 22 -3.45 -21.07 1.95
C GLU A 22 -2.68 -19.99 1.20
N THR A 23 -2.87 -19.86 -0.11
CA THR A 23 -2.19 -18.82 -0.91
C THR A 23 -2.68 -17.41 -0.57
N ALA A 24 -3.96 -17.23 -0.22
CA ALA A 24 -4.50 -15.94 0.18
C ALA A 24 -3.94 -15.47 1.54
N ASN A 25 -3.78 -16.37 2.50
CA ASN A 25 -3.21 -16.05 3.81
C ASN A 25 -1.70 -15.74 3.73
N ALA A 26 -0.94 -16.50 2.96
CA ALA A 26 0.49 -16.26 2.76
C ALA A 26 0.80 -14.90 2.10
N GLN A 27 -0.10 -14.41 1.21
CA GLN A 27 0.03 -13.09 0.61
C GLN A 27 -0.24 -11.95 1.61
N HIS A 28 -1.05 -12.17 2.65
CA HIS A 28 -1.29 -11.18 3.70
C HIS A 28 -0.11 -11.04 4.66
N GLU A 29 0.59 -12.13 4.97
CA GLU A 29 1.73 -12.15 5.91
C GLU A 29 2.97 -11.43 5.37
N ASN A 30 3.12 -11.32 4.05
CA ASN A 30 4.30 -10.71 3.41
C ASN A 30 4.16 -9.20 3.14
N ARG A 31 3.01 -8.60 3.44
CA ARG A 31 2.81 -7.16 3.19
C ARG A 31 3.71 -6.32 4.07
N LYS A 32 4.28 -5.28 3.46
CA LYS A 32 5.05 -4.27 4.18
C LYS A 32 4.17 -3.06 4.47
N PHE A 33 4.15 -2.65 5.73
CA PHE A 33 3.41 -1.48 6.20
C PHE A 33 4.37 -0.45 6.74
N ARG A 34 4.14 0.82 6.40
CA ARG A 34 4.96 1.94 6.86
C ARG A 34 4.12 3.14 7.20
N ILE A 35 4.62 3.94 8.13
CA ILE A 35 4.11 5.27 8.43
C ILE A 35 5.25 6.25 8.23
N ALA A 36 5.04 7.26 7.37
CA ALA A 36 5.89 8.43 7.29
C ALA A 36 5.25 9.58 8.09
N LYS A 37 5.97 10.10 9.07
CA LYS A 37 5.60 11.31 9.82
C LYS A 37 6.48 12.44 9.34
N ILE A 38 5.87 13.50 8.83
CA ILE A 38 6.54 14.56 8.11
C ILE A 38 6.14 15.91 8.71
N GLU A 39 7.11 16.75 9.05
CA GLU A 39 6.88 18.15 9.34
C GLU A 39 7.33 18.97 8.15
N VAL A 40 6.44 19.82 7.62
CA VAL A 40 6.68 20.66 6.44
C VAL A 40 6.95 22.09 6.88
N TYR A 41 7.88 22.79 6.21
CA TYR A 41 8.04 24.22 6.43
C TYR A 41 6.81 25.00 5.98
N PRO A 42 6.33 25.99 6.77
CA PRO A 42 5.07 26.70 6.50
C PRO A 42 4.95 27.29 5.08
N GLN A 43 6.03 27.85 4.55
CA GLN A 43 6.05 28.46 3.23
C GLN A 43 5.87 27.49 2.07
N TYR A 44 6.03 26.18 2.30
CA TYR A 44 5.93 25.14 1.28
C TYR A 44 4.69 24.24 1.43
N LEU A 45 3.80 24.53 2.38
CA LEU A 45 2.71 23.61 2.72
C LEU A 45 1.85 23.22 1.50
N GLU A 46 1.39 24.18 0.72
CA GLU A 46 0.52 23.93 -0.42
C GLU A 46 1.27 23.25 -1.59
N GLU A 47 2.53 23.66 -1.84
CA GLU A 47 3.40 23.00 -2.83
C GLU A 47 3.67 21.54 -2.46
N TYR A 48 3.94 21.30 -1.18
CA TYR A 48 4.16 19.95 -0.65
C TYR A 48 2.92 19.05 -0.79
N LYS A 49 1.73 19.56 -0.41
CA LYS A 49 0.47 18.84 -0.56
C LYS A 49 0.20 18.46 -2.02
N ALA A 50 0.45 19.37 -2.95
CA ALA A 50 0.28 19.10 -4.38
C ALA A 50 1.23 17.99 -4.86
N ALA A 51 2.51 18.07 -4.51
CA ALA A 51 3.51 17.07 -4.87
C ALA A 51 3.21 15.69 -4.28
N LEU A 52 2.78 15.62 -3.02
CA LEU A 52 2.40 14.38 -2.37
C LEU A 52 1.12 13.77 -2.96
N THR A 53 0.15 14.61 -3.34
CA THR A 53 -1.09 14.15 -4.00
C THR A 53 -0.77 13.51 -5.35
N GLU A 54 0.07 14.15 -6.17
CA GLU A 54 0.52 13.60 -7.46
C GLU A 54 1.24 12.27 -7.24
N HIS A 55 2.21 12.25 -6.33
CA HIS A 55 2.98 11.04 -6.02
C HIS A 55 2.10 9.87 -5.55
N ALA A 56 1.17 10.11 -4.63
CA ALA A 56 0.27 9.09 -4.10
C ALA A 56 -0.60 8.48 -5.21
N LYS A 57 -1.13 9.33 -6.10
CA LYS A 57 -1.91 8.90 -7.25
C LYS A 57 -1.09 8.03 -8.21
N ASP A 58 0.10 8.51 -8.57
CA ASP A 58 0.96 7.81 -9.53
C ASP A 58 1.45 6.48 -8.98
N ALA A 59 1.84 6.43 -7.69
CA ALA A 59 2.28 5.21 -7.04
C ALA A 59 1.22 4.11 -7.08
N VAL A 60 -0.01 4.42 -6.68
CA VAL A 60 -1.11 3.44 -6.66
C VAL A 60 -1.56 3.05 -8.08
N LEU A 61 -1.53 3.99 -9.02
CA LEU A 61 -1.99 3.74 -10.40
C LEU A 61 -0.97 2.95 -11.22
N LEU A 62 0.32 3.24 -11.06
CA LEU A 62 1.37 2.74 -11.96
C LEU A 62 2.15 1.55 -11.39
N GLU A 63 2.11 1.34 -10.07
CA GLU A 63 2.87 0.30 -9.40
C GLU A 63 1.95 -0.82 -8.86
N PRO A 64 1.95 -2.01 -9.48
CA PRO A 64 1.15 -3.14 -8.98
C PRO A 64 1.46 -3.54 -7.53
N GLY A 65 2.67 -3.26 -7.07
CA GLY A 65 3.13 -3.58 -5.72
C GLY A 65 2.79 -2.54 -4.67
N VAL A 66 2.28 -1.36 -5.04
CA VAL A 66 1.78 -0.34 -4.11
C VAL A 66 0.28 -0.56 -3.89
N LEU A 67 -0.09 -1.10 -2.74
CA LEU A 67 -1.47 -1.48 -2.45
C LEU A 67 -2.29 -0.34 -1.86
N ALA A 68 -1.65 0.55 -1.10
CA ALA A 68 -2.26 1.77 -0.58
C ALA A 68 -1.19 2.82 -0.27
N LEU A 69 -1.53 4.08 -0.51
CA LEU A 69 -0.79 5.25 -0.07
C LEU A 69 -1.81 6.31 0.34
N GLN A 70 -1.97 6.51 1.64
CA GLN A 70 -2.97 7.42 2.21
C GLN A 70 -2.26 8.52 2.97
N ALA A 71 -2.41 9.76 2.50
CA ALA A 71 -1.81 10.94 3.08
C ALA A 71 -2.87 11.80 3.77
N VAL A 72 -2.58 12.20 5.00
CA VAL A 72 -3.43 13.08 5.80
C VAL A 72 -2.58 14.13 6.51
N TYR A 73 -3.19 15.22 6.92
CA TYR A 73 -2.55 16.23 7.76
C TYR A 73 -3.41 16.49 9.01
N ASP A 74 -2.76 16.91 10.07
CA ASP A 74 -3.44 17.29 11.32
C ASP A 74 -4.25 18.59 11.09
N LYS A 75 -5.54 18.55 11.43
CA LYS A 75 -6.45 19.72 11.29
C LYS A 75 -6.02 20.92 12.12
N PHE A 76 -5.42 20.69 13.27
CA PHE A 76 -5.02 21.74 14.22
C PHE A 76 -3.56 22.19 14.02
N ASN A 77 -2.73 21.34 13.40
CA ASN A 77 -1.39 21.68 12.99
C ASN A 77 -1.11 21.13 11.58
N PRO A 78 -1.54 21.83 10.52
CA PRO A 78 -1.47 21.35 9.14
C PRO A 78 -0.05 21.07 8.62
N LEU A 79 0.98 21.55 9.32
CA LEU A 79 2.38 21.26 8.98
C LEU A 79 2.78 19.80 9.26
N ASN A 80 2.00 19.11 10.10
CA ASN A 80 2.20 17.69 10.39
C ASN A 80 1.41 16.83 9.42
N VAL A 81 2.13 16.14 8.56
CA VAL A 81 1.59 15.22 7.55
C VAL A 81 1.95 13.79 7.94
N THR A 82 0.99 12.90 7.81
CA THR A 82 1.19 11.46 8.01
C THR A 82 0.83 10.72 6.73
N VAL A 83 1.70 9.83 6.28
CA VAL A 83 1.45 8.94 5.16
C VAL A 83 1.45 7.50 5.66
N PHE A 84 0.35 6.79 5.42
CA PHE A 84 0.25 5.35 5.64
C PHE A 84 0.43 4.63 4.31
N GLU A 85 1.39 3.72 4.28
CA GLU A 85 1.82 3.02 3.07
C GLU A 85 1.68 1.51 3.23
N VAL A 86 1.16 0.85 2.21
CA VAL A 86 1.06 -0.61 2.14
C VAL A 86 1.64 -1.10 0.82
N TYR A 87 2.63 -1.96 0.92
CA TYR A 87 3.26 -2.63 -0.22
C TYR A 87 2.96 -4.13 -0.20
N ALA A 88 2.92 -4.75 -1.37
CA ALA A 88 2.68 -6.18 -1.50
C ALA A 88 3.74 -7.02 -0.75
N ASN A 89 4.98 -6.53 -0.70
CA ASN A 89 6.12 -7.13 -0.01
C ASN A 89 7.29 -6.15 0.05
N GLU A 90 8.43 -6.58 0.61
CA GLU A 90 9.65 -5.79 0.66
C GLU A 90 10.21 -5.47 -0.74
N GLU A 91 10.13 -6.40 -1.68
CA GLU A 91 10.60 -6.18 -3.06
C GLU A 91 9.84 -5.05 -3.75
N ALA A 92 8.50 -5.03 -3.62
CA ALA A 92 7.65 -3.96 -4.14
C ALA A 92 8.04 -2.59 -3.57
N TYR A 93 8.36 -2.53 -2.28
CA TYR A 93 8.88 -1.31 -1.66
C TYR A 93 10.24 -0.89 -2.26
N GLN A 94 11.16 -1.82 -2.45
CA GLN A 94 12.47 -1.53 -3.06
C GLN A 94 12.36 -1.07 -4.51
N ILE A 95 11.38 -1.59 -5.27
CA ILE A 95 11.05 -1.13 -6.62
C ILE A 95 10.51 0.30 -6.57
N HIS A 96 9.55 0.58 -5.66
CA HIS A 96 8.96 1.91 -5.46
C HIS A 96 10.02 3.00 -5.29
N LEU A 97 11.02 2.76 -4.46
CA LEU A 97 12.10 3.73 -4.18
C LEU A 97 12.93 4.12 -5.42
N LYS A 98 12.84 3.36 -6.51
CA LYS A 98 13.59 3.57 -7.75
C LYS A 98 12.74 4.13 -8.89
N THR A 99 11.43 4.28 -8.68
CA THR A 99 10.51 4.78 -9.70
C THR A 99 10.74 6.26 -9.99
N LYS A 100 10.44 6.67 -11.23
CA LYS A 100 10.60 8.07 -11.64
C LYS A 100 9.73 9.03 -10.83
N HIS A 101 8.48 8.64 -10.54
CA HIS A 101 7.56 9.49 -9.77
C HIS A 101 7.96 9.59 -8.30
N PHE A 102 8.48 8.51 -7.68
CA PHE A 102 9.04 8.60 -6.33
C PHE A 102 10.25 9.54 -6.29
N LEU A 103 11.20 9.39 -7.22
CA LEU A 103 12.40 10.24 -7.27
C LEU A 103 12.05 11.69 -7.57
N LYS A 104 11.06 11.95 -8.44
CA LYS A 104 10.53 13.31 -8.69
C LYS A 104 9.99 13.91 -7.39
N TYR A 105 9.12 13.17 -6.68
CA TYR A 105 8.57 13.62 -5.40
C TYR A 105 9.67 13.85 -4.37
N LYS A 106 10.50 12.85 -4.10
CA LYS A 106 11.58 12.93 -3.10
C LYS A 106 12.52 14.11 -3.34
N ASN A 107 13.01 14.26 -4.55
CA ASN A 107 13.97 15.31 -4.88
C ASN A 107 13.31 16.70 -4.93
N GLY A 108 12.09 16.78 -5.44
CA GLY A 108 11.32 18.03 -5.52
C GLY A 108 10.91 18.58 -4.18
N THR A 109 10.64 17.69 -3.20
CA THR A 109 10.18 18.11 -1.86
C THR A 109 11.27 18.18 -0.80
N LEU A 110 12.50 17.84 -1.12
CA LEU A 110 13.60 17.77 -0.13
C LEU A 110 13.75 19.06 0.67
N LYS A 111 13.68 20.23 0.02
CA LYS A 111 13.79 21.57 0.67
C LYS A 111 12.56 21.95 1.50
N MET A 112 11.43 21.26 1.29
CA MET A 112 10.14 21.56 1.92
C MET A 112 9.96 20.86 3.26
N VAL A 113 10.69 19.77 3.48
CA VAL A 113 10.57 18.89 4.64
C VAL A 113 11.52 19.37 5.74
N LYS A 114 10.95 19.70 6.91
CA LYS A 114 11.70 20.08 8.10
C LYS A 114 12.16 18.85 8.88
N SER A 115 11.28 17.81 8.98
CA SER A 115 11.61 16.54 9.59
C SER A 115 10.86 15.39 8.92
N LEU A 116 11.46 14.22 8.93
CA LEU A 116 10.91 12.98 8.42
C LEU A 116 11.26 11.84 9.38
N ASP A 117 10.23 11.15 9.88
CA ASP A 117 10.35 9.91 10.63
C ASP A 117 9.64 8.78 9.89
N LEU A 118 10.37 7.71 9.59
CA LEU A 118 9.86 6.54 8.88
C LEU A 118 9.75 5.38 9.86
N VAL A 119 8.52 4.97 10.14
CA VAL A 119 8.22 3.89 11.09
C VAL A 119 7.73 2.66 10.33
N GLU A 120 8.43 1.56 10.49
CA GLU A 120 7.97 0.26 10.03
C GLU A 120 6.97 -0.29 11.05
N VAL A 121 5.80 -0.70 10.59
CA VAL A 121 4.69 -1.10 11.47
C VAL A 121 4.11 -2.44 11.03
N ALA A 122 3.51 -3.15 11.99
CA ALA A 122 2.74 -4.36 11.73
C ALA A 122 1.25 -4.09 11.95
N PRO A 123 0.35 -4.63 11.13
CA PRO A 123 -1.08 -4.42 11.30
C PRO A 123 -1.60 -5.21 12.52
N ILE A 124 -2.48 -4.60 13.30
CA ILE A 124 -3.32 -5.30 14.29
C ILE A 124 -4.60 -5.78 13.60
N GLY A 125 -5.15 -4.97 12.70
CA GLY A 125 -6.31 -5.26 11.89
C GLY A 125 -6.48 -4.18 10.82
N ILE A 126 -6.88 -4.59 9.62
CA ILE A 126 -7.17 -3.69 8.50
C ILE A 126 -8.48 -4.13 7.87
N GLU A 127 -9.52 -3.37 8.13
CA GLU A 127 -10.85 -3.60 7.59
C GLU A 127 -11.26 -2.44 6.70
N ILE A 128 -11.53 -2.73 5.44
CA ILE A 128 -11.98 -1.74 4.46
C ILE A 128 -13.29 -2.22 3.88
N LYS A 129 -14.34 -1.42 4.05
CA LYS A 129 -15.64 -1.69 3.42
C LYS A 129 -15.50 -1.61 1.91
N LYS A 130 -15.88 -2.66 1.19
CA LYS A 130 -15.98 -2.59 -0.26
C LYS A 130 -17.05 -1.56 -0.64
N VAL A 131 -16.62 -0.45 -1.23
CA VAL A 131 -17.55 0.48 -1.87
C VAL A 131 -17.96 -0.15 -3.19
N LEU A 132 -19.24 -0.49 -3.33
CA LEU A 132 -19.80 -0.91 -4.61
C LEU A 132 -19.77 0.35 -5.50
N THR A 133 -18.87 0.38 -6.46
CA THR A 133 -18.96 1.35 -7.57
C THR A 133 -20.19 1.00 -8.38
N GLN A 134 -21.20 1.88 -8.34
CA GLN A 134 -22.35 1.83 -9.25
C GLN A 134 -21.91 2.16 -10.67
#